data_a807fbd760f639a8788d4170f651885b
#
_entry.id   a807fbd760f639a8788d4170f651885b
#
_cell.length_a   1.000
_cell.length_b   1.000
_cell.length_c   1.000
_cell.angle_alpha   90.00
_cell.angle_beta   90.00
_cell.angle_gamma   90.00
#
_symmetry.space_group_name_H-M   'P 1'
#
loop_
_entity.id
_entity.type
_entity.pdbx_description
1 polymer ?
#
loop_
_entity_poly.entity_id
_entity_poly.type
_entity_poly.pdbx_seq_one_letter_code
_entity_poly.pdbx_strand_id
1 'polypeptide(L)'
;EEDRSGIPFSGEDGKLLTLMLSYIGLNRNNCYFSNLVFWRPPGNRVPNKEEIKICLPFTREHIKIIQPKLLVLVGGIAANSILNFSESVTKLRGREFSYQIKEKKIKVHIIYHPSFLINSPIEKKRTWFDLTEISKIIENEKY
;
A
#
# COMPACT_ATOMS: atom_id res chain seq x y z
N GLU A 1 16.99 1.26 6.57
CA GLU A 1 17.50 0.36 5.53
C GLU A 1 17.06 0.80 4.13
N GLU A 2 15.84 1.30 4.00
CA GLU A 2 15.38 1.87 2.74
C GLU A 2 16.18 3.10 2.33
N ASP A 3 16.63 3.91 3.29
CA ASP A 3 17.51 5.05 3.04
C ASP A 3 18.86 4.62 2.45
N ARG A 4 19.35 3.44 2.85
CA ARG A 4 20.62 2.90 2.35
C ARG A 4 20.49 2.33 0.95
N SER A 5 19.43 1.58 0.70
CA SER A 5 19.25 0.88 -0.56
C SER A 5 18.57 1.74 -1.62
N GLY A 6 17.83 2.77 -1.22
CA GLY A 6 17.00 3.56 -2.11
C GLY A 6 15.80 2.79 -2.67
N ILE A 7 15.51 1.62 -2.13
CA ILE A 7 14.42 0.75 -2.61
C ILE A 7 13.30 0.77 -1.57
N PRO A 8 12.05 1.14 -1.95
CA PRO A 8 10.92 1.10 -1.03
C PRO A 8 10.68 -0.31 -0.47
N PHE A 9 10.34 -0.38 0.80
CA PHE A 9 10.03 -1.65 1.48
C PHE A 9 11.19 -2.65 1.43
N SER A 10 12.43 -2.17 1.58
CA SER A 10 13.61 -3.04 1.61
C SER A 10 13.99 -3.52 3.00
N GLY A 11 13.45 -2.91 4.06
CA GLY A 11 13.70 -3.31 5.43
C GLY A 11 12.92 -4.55 5.83
N GLU A 12 12.84 -4.81 7.15
CA GLU A 12 12.16 -5.99 7.68
C GLU A 12 10.67 -6.01 7.34
N ASP A 13 10.03 -4.83 7.42
CA ASP A 13 8.64 -4.66 7.02
C ASP A 13 8.45 -5.02 5.56
N GLY A 14 9.38 -4.59 4.73
CA GLY A 14 9.33 -4.87 3.30
C GLY A 14 9.56 -6.32 2.97
N LYS A 15 10.41 -6.99 3.73
CA LYS A 15 10.65 -8.44 3.57
C LYS A 15 9.38 -9.22 3.85
N LEU A 16 8.65 -8.86 4.91
CA LEU A 16 7.38 -9.50 5.23
C LEU A 16 6.35 -9.24 4.13
N LEU A 17 6.22 -8.01 3.69
CA LEU A 17 5.28 -7.66 2.61
C LEU A 17 5.60 -8.43 1.33
N THR A 18 6.87 -8.46 0.94
CA THR A 18 7.33 -9.18 -0.25
C THR A 18 7.02 -10.68 -0.15
N LEU A 19 7.27 -11.27 1.02
CA LEU A 19 6.97 -12.67 1.27
C LEU A 19 5.46 -12.94 1.13
N MET A 20 4.64 -12.11 1.74
CA MET A 20 3.19 -12.27 1.69
C MET A 20 2.65 -12.14 0.27
N LEU A 21 3.13 -11.17 -0.48
CA LEU A 21 2.73 -11.00 -1.89
C LEU A 21 3.19 -12.16 -2.76
N SER A 22 4.33 -12.79 -2.43
CA SER A 22 4.83 -13.93 -3.19
C SER A 22 3.88 -15.12 -3.16
N TYR A 23 3.10 -15.27 -2.09
CA TYR A 23 2.11 -16.35 -1.98
C TYR A 23 0.97 -16.22 -2.99
N ILE A 24 0.75 -15.04 -3.52
CA ILE A 24 -0.27 -14.80 -4.56
C ILE A 24 0.35 -14.44 -5.91
N GLY A 25 1.63 -14.77 -6.09
CA GLY A 25 2.32 -14.60 -7.36
C GLY A 25 2.79 -13.19 -7.67
N LEU A 26 2.80 -12.30 -6.68
CA LEU A 26 3.24 -10.93 -6.86
C LEU A 26 4.66 -10.72 -6.35
N ASN A 27 5.45 -9.97 -7.10
CA ASN A 27 6.83 -9.67 -6.76
C ASN A 27 7.23 -8.32 -7.38
N ARG A 28 8.49 -7.92 -7.20
CA ARG A 28 8.97 -6.62 -7.69
C ARG A 28 9.07 -6.54 -9.22
N ASN A 29 8.95 -7.65 -9.93
CA ASN A 29 8.95 -7.65 -11.40
C ASN A 29 7.57 -7.35 -11.98
N ASN A 30 6.50 -7.67 -11.25
CA ASN A 30 5.13 -7.43 -11.72
C ASN A 30 4.34 -6.43 -10.86
N CYS A 31 4.98 -5.86 -9.84
CA CYS A 31 4.39 -4.83 -8.98
C CYS A 31 5.30 -3.61 -8.91
N TYR A 32 4.72 -2.44 -8.91
CA TYR A 32 5.43 -1.20 -8.65
C TYR A 32 5.23 -0.81 -7.18
N PHE A 33 6.33 -0.69 -6.45
CA PHE A 33 6.32 -0.35 -5.02
C PHE A 33 6.73 1.11 -4.85
N SER A 34 6.02 1.83 -4.00
CA SER A 34 6.34 3.22 -3.70
C SER A 34 5.93 3.57 -2.28
N ASN A 35 6.43 4.68 -1.78
CA ASN A 35 6.08 5.22 -0.47
C ASN A 35 5.23 6.49 -0.63
N LEU A 36 4.38 6.74 0.35
CA LEU A 36 3.58 7.97 0.40
C LEU A 36 4.47 9.19 0.61
N VAL A 37 5.48 9.07 1.47
CA VAL A 37 6.45 10.13 1.76
C VAL A 37 7.80 9.69 1.24
N PHE A 38 8.43 10.55 0.40
CA PHE A 38 9.65 10.20 -0.33
C PHE A 38 10.94 10.37 0.49
N TRP A 39 10.84 10.94 1.68
CA TRP A 39 11.99 11.06 2.57
C TRP A 39 11.63 10.48 3.94
N ARG A 40 12.68 10.21 4.72
CA ARG A 40 12.51 9.68 6.06
C ARG A 40 12.29 10.82 7.04
N PRO A 41 11.17 10.85 7.77
CA PRO A 41 10.96 11.86 8.80
C PRO A 41 12.01 11.77 9.91
N PRO A 42 12.42 12.91 10.49
CA PRO A 42 13.40 12.88 11.58
C PRO A 42 12.95 11.99 12.75
N GLY A 43 13.90 11.21 13.30
CA GLY A 43 13.63 10.35 14.43
C GLY A 43 12.81 9.09 14.11
N ASN A 44 12.71 8.69 12.85
CA ASN A 44 11.96 7.51 12.42
C ASN A 44 10.48 7.55 12.81
N ARG A 45 9.96 8.72 13.07
CA ARG A 45 8.55 8.84 13.44
C ARG A 45 7.63 8.66 12.23
N VAL A 46 6.35 8.42 12.54
CA VAL A 46 5.29 8.43 11.52
C VAL A 46 5.24 9.82 10.86
N PRO A 47 5.07 9.92 9.54
CA PRO A 47 4.93 11.22 8.88
C PRO A 47 3.76 12.00 9.45
N ASN A 48 3.96 13.31 9.66
CA ASN A 48 2.88 14.19 10.10
C ASN A 48 2.07 14.70 8.91
N LYS A 49 0.97 15.39 9.20
CA LYS A 49 0.04 15.89 8.17
C LYS A 49 0.71 16.82 7.16
N GLU A 50 1.65 17.66 7.62
CA GLU A 50 2.35 18.60 6.76
C GLU A 50 3.27 17.87 5.77
N GLU A 51 3.99 16.86 6.24
CA GLU A 51 4.87 16.06 5.40
C GLU A 51 4.07 15.30 4.34
N ILE A 52 2.95 14.72 4.73
CA ILE A 52 2.04 14.02 3.81
C ILE A 52 1.50 15.02 2.78
N LYS A 53 1.07 16.19 3.22
CA LYS A 53 0.53 17.23 2.35
C LYS A 53 1.52 17.67 1.28
N ILE A 54 2.81 17.77 1.65
CA ILE A 54 3.87 18.14 0.71
C ILE A 54 4.08 17.04 -0.33
N CYS A 55 4.09 15.78 0.09
CA CYS A 55 4.36 14.65 -0.81
C CYS A 55 3.15 14.19 -1.62
N LEU A 56 1.94 14.40 -1.12
CA LEU A 56 0.73 13.85 -1.72
C LEU A 56 0.54 14.20 -3.20
N PRO A 57 0.75 15.47 -3.64
CA PRO A 57 0.62 15.79 -5.07
C PRO A 57 1.57 14.99 -5.95
N PHE A 58 2.80 14.73 -5.47
CA PHE A 58 3.78 13.92 -6.20
C PHE A 58 3.38 12.45 -6.23
N THR A 59 2.86 11.94 -5.12
CA THR A 59 2.36 10.57 -5.05
C THR A 59 1.20 10.37 -6.02
N ARG A 60 0.28 11.32 -6.07
CA ARG A 60 -0.85 11.28 -7.01
C ARG A 60 -0.39 11.34 -8.47
N GLU A 61 0.62 12.15 -8.75
CA GLU A 61 1.19 12.24 -10.10
C GLU A 61 1.89 10.94 -10.48
N HIS A 62 2.57 10.29 -9.52
CA HIS A 62 3.17 8.97 -9.71
C HIS A 62 2.13 7.93 -10.11
N ILE A 63 1.02 7.88 -9.38
CA ILE A 63 -0.08 6.95 -9.70
C ILE A 63 -0.61 7.21 -11.10
N LYS A 64 -0.76 8.48 -11.45
CA LYS A 64 -1.26 8.90 -12.76
C LYS A 64 -0.33 8.48 -13.90
N ILE A 65 0.98 8.57 -13.68
CA ILE A 65 1.98 8.19 -14.68
C ILE A 65 2.06 6.67 -14.83
N ILE A 66 2.09 5.94 -13.72
CA ILE A 66 2.18 4.48 -13.72
C ILE A 66 0.90 3.83 -14.27
N GLN A 67 -0.25 4.43 -13.99
CA GLN A 67 -1.57 3.92 -14.40
C GLN A 67 -1.74 2.44 -14.01
N PRO A 68 -1.67 2.12 -12.71
CA PRO A 68 -1.82 0.73 -12.28
C PRO A 68 -3.23 0.22 -12.57
N LYS A 69 -3.36 -1.07 -12.76
CA LYS A 69 -4.67 -1.72 -12.94
C LYS A 69 -5.35 -1.97 -11.61
N LEU A 70 -4.55 -2.12 -10.56
CA LEU A 70 -5.01 -2.29 -9.19
C LEU A 70 -4.07 -1.51 -8.28
N LEU A 71 -4.64 -0.73 -7.37
CA LEU A 71 -3.89 0.03 -6.38
C LEU A 71 -4.08 -0.62 -5.02
N VAL A 72 -2.99 -1.03 -4.39
CA VAL A 72 -3.01 -1.59 -3.04
C VAL A 72 -2.40 -0.57 -2.08
N LEU A 73 -3.20 -0.10 -1.15
CA LEU A 73 -2.77 0.85 -0.14
C LEU A 73 -2.41 0.08 1.14
N VAL A 74 -1.18 0.27 1.58
CA VAL A 74 -0.60 -0.48 2.69
C VAL A 74 -0.63 0.38 3.94
N GLY A 75 -1.56 0.08 4.84
CA GLY A 75 -1.72 0.77 6.11
C GLY A 75 -2.70 1.93 6.07
N GLY A 76 -3.06 2.40 7.26
CA GLY A 76 -4.09 3.44 7.42
C GLY A 76 -3.67 4.81 6.93
N ILE A 77 -2.39 5.16 7.07
CA ILE A 77 -1.90 6.47 6.64
C ILE A 77 -2.03 6.62 5.12
N ALA A 78 -1.58 5.61 4.37
CA ALA A 78 -1.71 5.62 2.92
C ALA A 78 -3.18 5.64 2.49
N ALA A 79 -3.99 4.80 3.12
CA ALA A 79 -5.41 4.69 2.79
C ALA A 79 -6.14 6.02 3.02
N ASN A 80 -5.98 6.61 4.19
CA ASN A 80 -6.67 7.86 4.54
C ASN A 80 -6.17 9.04 3.70
N SER A 81 -4.89 9.07 3.37
CA SER A 81 -4.31 10.16 2.59
C SER A 81 -4.75 10.11 1.13
N ILE A 82 -4.69 8.95 0.51
CA ILE A 82 -5.01 8.80 -0.92
C ILE A 82 -6.53 8.87 -1.15
N LEU A 83 -7.31 8.25 -0.27
CA LEU A 83 -8.77 8.19 -0.43
C LEU A 83 -9.52 9.30 0.32
N ASN A 84 -8.78 10.11 1.07
CA ASN A 84 -9.34 11.24 1.83
C ASN A 84 -10.38 10.76 2.86
N PHE A 85 -10.07 9.72 3.61
CA PHE A 85 -10.87 9.23 4.72
C PHE A 85 -10.24 9.59 6.06
N SER A 86 -10.97 9.39 7.13
CA SER A 86 -10.51 9.54 8.52
C SER A 86 -10.98 8.34 9.34
N GLU A 87 -10.72 7.14 8.86
CA GLU A 87 -11.15 5.90 9.50
C GLU A 87 -9.95 5.00 9.80
N SER A 88 -10.10 4.12 10.77
CA SER A 88 -9.06 3.15 11.09
C SER A 88 -8.92 2.13 9.95
N VAL A 89 -7.70 1.62 9.76
CA VAL A 89 -7.42 0.61 8.74
C VAL A 89 -8.23 -0.67 9.00
N THR A 90 -8.55 -0.96 10.26
CA THR A 90 -9.37 -2.11 10.63
C THR A 90 -10.77 -2.03 9.99
N LYS A 91 -11.31 -0.84 9.86
CA LYS A 91 -12.60 -0.62 9.19
C LYS A 91 -12.47 -0.57 7.68
N LEU A 92 -11.36 -0.10 7.17
CA LEU A 92 -11.16 0.09 5.73
C LEU A 92 -10.70 -1.17 5.01
N ARG A 93 -9.90 -2.02 5.67
CA ARG A 93 -9.40 -3.23 5.05
C ARG A 93 -10.55 -4.17 4.63
N GLY A 94 -10.33 -4.92 3.58
CA GLY A 94 -11.31 -5.90 3.10
C GLY A 94 -12.48 -5.31 2.32
N ARG A 95 -12.59 -3.98 2.26
CA ARG A 95 -13.60 -3.30 1.47
C ARG A 95 -13.00 -2.88 0.13
N GLU A 96 -13.83 -2.83 -0.89
CA GLU A 96 -13.42 -2.39 -2.21
C GLU A 96 -13.68 -0.91 -2.38
N PHE A 97 -12.68 -0.19 -2.87
CA PHE A 97 -12.77 1.22 -3.19
C PHE A 97 -12.33 1.43 -4.64
N SER A 98 -12.51 2.63 -5.13
CA SER A 98 -12.01 3.02 -6.45
C SER A 98 -11.25 4.33 -6.38
N TYR A 99 -10.32 4.52 -7.31
CA TYR A 99 -9.53 5.73 -7.43
C TYR A 99 -9.59 6.20 -8.88
N GLN A 100 -9.85 7.50 -9.06
CA GLN A 100 -10.01 8.08 -10.40
C GLN A 100 -8.65 8.47 -10.97
N ILE A 101 -8.31 7.91 -12.13
CA ILE A 101 -7.14 8.30 -12.91
C ILE A 101 -7.63 8.75 -14.27
N LYS A 102 -7.55 10.07 -14.54
CA LYS A 102 -8.09 10.65 -15.78
C LYS A 102 -9.56 10.23 -15.95
N GLU A 103 -9.89 9.50 -17.00
CA GLU A 103 -11.26 9.05 -17.27
C GLU A 103 -11.56 7.66 -16.73
N LYS A 104 -10.57 7.01 -16.13
CA LYS A 104 -10.69 5.64 -15.65
C LYS A 104 -10.81 5.59 -14.15
N LYS A 105 -11.58 4.62 -13.66
CA LYS A 105 -11.60 4.26 -12.24
C LYS A 105 -10.88 2.94 -12.08
N ILE A 106 -9.90 2.91 -11.18
CA ILE A 106 -9.19 1.67 -10.88
C ILE A 106 -9.64 1.15 -9.51
N LYS A 107 -9.58 -0.16 -9.35
CA LYS A 107 -9.91 -0.79 -8.07
C LYS A 107 -8.82 -0.53 -7.06
N VAL A 108 -9.22 -0.30 -5.82
CA VAL A 108 -8.32 -0.05 -4.70
C VAL A 108 -8.61 -1.05 -3.59
N HIS A 109 -7.57 -1.66 -3.07
CA HIS A 109 -7.65 -2.55 -1.92
C HIS A 109 -6.75 -2.04 -0.82
N ILE A 110 -7.15 -2.24 0.43
CA ILE A 110 -6.41 -1.76 1.60
C ILE A 110 -6.04 -2.95 2.45
N ILE A 111 -4.76 -3.03 2.83
CA ILE A 111 -4.26 -4.09 3.70
C ILE A 111 -3.54 -3.46 4.90
N TYR A 112 -3.34 -4.26 5.95
CA TYR A 112 -2.54 -3.84 7.09
C TYR A 112 -1.10 -3.58 6.68
N HIS A 113 -0.48 -2.60 7.32
CA HIS A 113 0.95 -2.37 7.15
C HIS A 113 1.74 -3.52 7.81
N PRO A 114 2.83 -3.99 7.19
CA PRO A 114 3.64 -5.08 7.77
C PRO A 114 4.12 -4.81 9.19
N SER A 115 4.43 -3.56 9.54
CA SER A 115 4.87 -3.21 10.90
C SER A 115 3.81 -3.55 11.94
N PHE A 116 2.54 -3.38 11.61
CA PHE A 116 1.44 -3.76 12.49
C PHE A 116 1.41 -5.28 12.69
N LEU A 117 1.65 -6.04 11.63
CA LEU A 117 1.60 -7.51 11.67
C LEU A 117 2.78 -8.10 12.45
N ILE A 118 3.93 -7.44 12.43
CA ILE A 118 5.09 -7.85 13.21
C ILE A 118 4.76 -7.74 14.71
N ASN A 119 4.06 -6.68 15.11
CA ASN A 119 3.67 -6.44 16.49
C ASN A 119 2.39 -7.19 16.89
N SER A 120 1.57 -7.58 15.93
CA SER A 120 0.31 -8.28 16.18
C SER A 120 0.15 -9.45 15.20
N PRO A 121 0.95 -10.53 15.38
CA PRO A 121 0.98 -11.64 14.42
C PRO A 121 -0.36 -12.32 14.20
N ILE A 122 -1.27 -12.27 15.17
CA ILE A 122 -2.60 -12.86 15.04
C ILE A 122 -3.40 -12.23 13.89
N GLU A 123 -3.10 -10.98 13.54
CA GLU A 123 -3.78 -10.27 12.47
C GLU A 123 -3.31 -10.68 11.07
N LYS A 124 -2.27 -11.50 10.95
CA LYS A 124 -1.83 -12.07 9.68
C LYS A 124 -2.94 -12.88 9.01
N LYS A 125 -3.82 -13.45 9.78
CA LYS A 125 -4.96 -14.21 9.29
C LYS A 125 -5.90 -13.34 8.45
N ARG A 126 -6.19 -12.12 8.93
CA ARG A 126 -7.02 -11.17 8.19
C ARG A 126 -6.33 -10.67 6.94
N THR A 127 -5.03 -10.43 7.03
CA THR A 127 -4.24 -10.01 5.88
C THR A 127 -4.19 -11.11 4.82
N TRP A 128 -4.09 -12.36 5.24
CA TRP A 128 -4.16 -13.50 4.32
C TRP A 128 -5.48 -13.51 3.56
N PHE A 129 -6.58 -13.25 4.26
CA PHE A 129 -7.89 -13.12 3.64
C PHE A 129 -7.90 -11.97 2.61
N ASP A 130 -7.35 -10.82 2.97
CA ASP A 130 -7.27 -9.67 2.07
C ASP A 130 -6.44 -9.97 0.82
N LEU A 131 -5.31 -10.66 0.99
CA LEU A 131 -4.46 -11.06 -0.13
C LEU A 131 -5.17 -12.06 -1.05
N THR A 132 -5.96 -12.96 -0.49
CA THR A 132 -6.77 -13.89 -1.27
C THR A 132 -7.78 -13.14 -2.13
N GLU A 133 -8.42 -12.11 -1.59
CA GLU A 133 -9.34 -11.27 -2.35
C GLU A 133 -8.62 -10.52 -3.48
N ILE A 134 -7.44 -10.00 -3.21
CA ILE A 134 -6.61 -9.34 -4.24
C ILE A 134 -6.27 -10.33 -5.36
N SER A 135 -5.89 -11.57 -4.99
CA SER A 135 -5.59 -12.61 -5.95
C SER A 135 -6.78 -12.91 -6.86
N LYS A 136 -7.97 -12.98 -6.28
CA LYS A 136 -9.21 -13.20 -7.05
C LYS A 136 -9.49 -12.06 -8.03
N ILE A 137 -9.26 -10.82 -7.61
CA ILE A 137 -9.46 -9.65 -8.47
C ILE A 137 -8.51 -9.73 -9.66
N ILE A 138 -7.22 -10.00 -9.42
CA ILE A 138 -6.22 -10.11 -10.47
C ILE A 138 -6.58 -11.21 -11.47
N GLU A 139 -7.01 -12.36 -10.97
CA GLU A 139 -7.39 -13.51 -11.79
C GLU A 139 -8.64 -13.21 -12.62
N ASN A 140 -9.68 -12.68 -11.99
CA ASN A 140 -10.97 -12.40 -12.66
C ASN A 140 -10.86 -11.31 -13.71
N GLU A 141 -10.05 -10.29 -13.45
CA GLU A 141 -9.84 -9.17 -14.38
C GLU A 141 -8.72 -9.46 -15.38
N LYS A 142 -8.04 -10.58 -15.25
CA LYS A 142 -6.91 -10.98 -16.12
C LYS A 142 -5.79 -9.93 -16.17
N TYR A 143 -5.48 -9.35 -15.01
CA TYR A 143 -4.43 -8.35 -14.89
C TYR A 143 -3.03 -8.92 -15.10
#